data_01628b8a476c27ce143cdae76cc7c2ca
#
_entry.id   01628b8a476c27ce143cdae76cc7c2ca
#
_cell.length_a   1.000
_cell.length_b   1.000
_cell.length_c   1.000
_cell.angle_alpha   90.00
_cell.angle_beta   90.00
_cell.angle_gamma   90.00
#
_symmetry.space_group_name_H-M   'P 1'
#
loop_
_entity.id
_entity.type
_entity.pdbx_description
1 polymer ?
#
loop_
_entity_poly.entity_id
_entity_poly.type
_entity_poly.pdbx_seq_one_letter_code
_entity_poly.pdbx_strand_id
1 'polypeptide(L)'
;MQKPLGVILAGGLATRMGGGDKGLLSLGGQSLLSRVIDRLAPQVAGLALNANGDAARFAGLGLPVVADTIEGFAGPLAGVLAGLDWAAEQGAEAIVTAAADTPFFPTDLVARLTAAAEGQAHPLVLATTPKSGDEVLKSGGKGRVNRHPTFGLWPVALRDDLRAAIEGGLRKVVLWTDQHGGREALFEAEPFDPFFNVNTPEDLARAEALLR
;
A
#
# COMPACT_ATOMS: atom_id res chain seq x y z
N MET A 1 1.20 -10.86 -18.11
CA MET A 1 0.31 -9.90 -17.45
C MET A 1 0.67 -8.50 -17.93
N GLN A 2 -0.31 -7.65 -18.24
CA GLN A 2 -0.07 -6.23 -18.54
C GLN A 2 0.56 -5.55 -17.31
N LYS A 3 1.30 -4.45 -17.54
CA LYS A 3 1.87 -3.65 -16.45
C LYS A 3 0.72 -3.09 -15.59
N PRO A 4 0.66 -3.37 -14.27
CA PRO A 4 -0.47 -2.94 -13.44
C PRO A 4 -0.53 -1.43 -13.28
N LEU A 5 -1.70 -0.90 -12.91
CA LEU A 5 -1.82 0.46 -12.42
C LEU A 5 -1.37 0.56 -10.96
N GLY A 6 -0.92 1.74 -10.54
CA GLY A 6 -0.52 2.01 -9.16
C GLY A 6 -1.57 2.81 -8.40
N VAL A 7 -1.75 2.52 -7.13
CA VAL A 7 -2.62 3.29 -6.23
C VAL A 7 -1.87 3.57 -4.93
N ILE A 8 -1.67 4.85 -4.62
CA ILE A 8 -1.08 5.25 -3.35
C ILE A 8 -2.21 5.46 -2.34
N LEU A 9 -2.19 4.70 -1.24
CA LEU A 9 -3.17 4.78 -0.16
C LEU A 9 -2.79 5.92 0.79
N ALA A 10 -3.49 7.06 0.71
CA ALA A 10 -3.24 8.26 1.50
C ALA A 10 -4.38 8.61 2.47
N GLY A 11 -5.25 7.66 2.81
CA GLY A 11 -6.39 7.87 3.69
C GLY A 11 -6.07 8.09 5.18
N GLY A 12 -4.80 8.10 5.58
CA GLY A 12 -4.37 8.25 6.97
C GLY A 12 -4.30 9.71 7.43
N LEU A 13 -5.06 10.08 8.46
CA LEU A 13 -4.93 11.39 9.13
C LEU A 13 -3.69 11.43 10.02
N ALA A 14 -2.93 12.54 9.97
CA ALA A 14 -1.74 12.76 10.81
C ALA A 14 -2.10 13.19 12.25
N THR A 15 -3.06 12.53 12.90
CA THR A 15 -3.57 12.91 14.22
C THR A 15 -2.48 12.96 15.29
N ARG A 16 -1.47 12.08 15.20
CA ARG A 16 -0.31 12.02 16.12
C ARG A 16 0.83 12.96 15.74
N MET A 17 0.74 13.62 14.57
CA MET A 17 1.74 14.52 14.01
C MET A 17 1.26 15.97 13.95
N GLY A 18 0.25 16.35 14.74
CA GLY A 18 -0.29 17.71 14.77
C GLY A 18 -1.44 17.97 13.80
N GLY A 19 -1.96 16.97 13.12
CA GLY A 19 -3.06 17.09 12.14
C GLY A 19 -2.60 17.23 10.70
N GLY A 20 -3.54 17.31 9.76
CA GLY A 20 -3.28 17.40 8.32
C GLY A 20 -3.05 16.04 7.64
N ASP A 21 -2.58 16.08 6.39
CA ASP A 21 -2.27 14.89 5.62
C ASP A 21 -0.84 14.42 5.90
N LYS A 22 -0.72 13.22 6.42
CA LYS A 22 0.56 12.60 6.79
C LYS A 22 1.54 12.50 5.61
N GLY A 23 1.03 12.20 4.41
CA GLY A 23 1.84 12.12 3.20
C GLY A 23 2.48 13.46 2.78
N LEU A 24 1.96 14.60 3.27
CA LEU A 24 2.51 15.93 2.97
C LEU A 24 3.64 16.36 3.92
N LEU A 25 3.97 15.58 4.94
CA LEU A 25 5.11 15.84 5.83
C LEU A 25 6.42 15.82 5.04
N SER A 26 7.29 16.79 5.34
CA SER A 26 8.60 16.92 4.69
C SER A 26 9.60 15.93 5.25
N LEU A 27 10.31 15.22 4.37
CA LEU A 27 11.42 14.33 4.66
C LEU A 27 12.59 14.68 3.75
N GLY A 28 13.64 15.30 4.29
CA GLY A 28 14.81 15.70 3.52
C GLY A 28 14.47 16.65 2.35
N GLY A 29 13.58 17.63 2.59
CA GLY A 29 13.20 18.66 1.61
C GLY A 29 12.15 18.22 0.58
N GLN A 30 11.62 17.00 0.66
CA GLN A 30 10.57 16.48 -0.22
C GLN A 30 9.46 15.86 0.63
N SER A 31 8.19 15.92 0.20
CA SER A 31 7.12 15.25 0.97
C SER A 31 7.25 13.72 0.95
N LEU A 32 6.74 13.05 1.99
CA LEU A 32 6.66 11.58 2.01
C LEU A 32 5.95 11.06 0.77
N LEU A 33 4.82 11.67 0.42
CA LEU A 33 4.01 11.30 -0.74
C LEU A 33 4.78 11.46 -2.06
N SER A 34 5.53 12.57 -2.25
CA SER A 34 6.36 12.74 -3.45
C SER A 34 7.42 11.65 -3.56
N ARG A 35 8.04 11.23 -2.45
CA ARG A 35 9.00 10.12 -2.45
C ARG A 35 8.36 8.79 -2.82
N VAL A 36 7.14 8.54 -2.35
CA VAL A 36 6.35 7.36 -2.73
C VAL A 36 5.99 7.39 -4.22
N ILE A 37 5.58 8.54 -4.74
CA ILE A 37 5.31 8.76 -6.17
C ILE A 37 6.56 8.45 -7.01
N ASP A 38 7.71 9.02 -6.67
CA ASP A 38 8.97 8.83 -7.41
C ASP A 38 9.41 7.37 -7.45
N ARG A 39 9.08 6.59 -6.40
CA ARG A 39 9.39 5.15 -6.35
C ARG A 39 8.39 4.28 -7.10
N LEU A 40 7.09 4.61 -7.04
CA LEU A 40 6.05 3.76 -7.62
C LEU A 40 5.81 4.07 -9.10
N ALA A 41 5.80 5.33 -9.51
CA ALA A 41 5.48 5.74 -10.87
C ALA A 41 6.30 5.02 -11.96
N PRO A 42 7.63 4.82 -11.84
CA PRO A 42 8.39 4.08 -12.84
C PRO A 42 7.99 2.60 -12.98
N GLN A 43 7.39 2.03 -11.93
CA GLN A 43 7.08 0.61 -11.84
C GLN A 43 5.69 0.25 -12.40
N VAL A 44 4.78 1.24 -12.61
CA VAL A 44 3.36 1.04 -12.98
C VAL A 44 3.01 1.70 -14.31
N ALA A 45 1.90 1.30 -14.93
CA ALA A 45 1.46 1.86 -16.21
C ALA A 45 0.82 3.25 -16.07
N GLY A 46 0.25 3.54 -14.91
CA GLY A 46 -0.37 4.81 -14.51
C GLY A 46 -0.52 4.81 -13.00
N LEU A 47 -0.73 5.98 -12.40
CA LEU A 47 -0.76 6.15 -10.95
C LEU A 47 -1.95 7.01 -10.53
N ALA A 48 -2.65 6.61 -9.47
CA ALA A 48 -3.69 7.38 -8.79
C ALA A 48 -3.38 7.49 -7.30
N LEU A 49 -3.97 8.51 -6.67
CA LEU A 49 -3.94 8.72 -5.23
C LEU A 49 -5.30 8.37 -4.63
N ASN A 50 -5.37 7.42 -3.72
CA ASN A 50 -6.59 7.20 -2.94
C ASN A 50 -6.57 8.13 -1.71
N ALA A 51 -7.51 9.04 -1.67
CA ALA A 51 -7.68 9.96 -0.54
C ALA A 51 -9.12 10.46 -0.46
N ASN A 52 -9.62 10.65 0.77
CA ASN A 52 -10.95 11.17 1.04
C ASN A 52 -10.91 12.70 1.33
N GLY A 53 -12.06 13.37 1.20
CA GLY A 53 -12.20 14.81 1.43
C GLY A 53 -11.79 15.66 0.21
N ASP A 54 -11.36 16.91 0.46
CA ASP A 54 -11.04 17.84 -0.62
C ASP A 54 -9.79 17.43 -1.41
N ALA A 55 -9.99 17.05 -2.67
CA ALA A 55 -8.91 16.66 -3.59
C ALA A 55 -7.99 17.83 -3.98
N ALA A 56 -8.44 19.09 -3.82
CA ALA A 56 -7.66 20.26 -4.21
C ALA A 56 -6.31 20.35 -3.46
N ARG A 57 -6.22 19.79 -2.26
CA ARG A 57 -4.97 19.75 -1.48
C ARG A 57 -3.84 18.92 -2.15
N PHE A 58 -4.19 18.10 -3.14
CA PHE A 58 -3.25 17.28 -3.93
C PHE A 58 -3.10 17.75 -5.38
N ALA A 59 -3.72 18.87 -5.76
CA ALA A 59 -3.71 19.36 -7.15
C ALA A 59 -2.30 19.54 -7.74
N GLY A 60 -1.31 19.91 -6.89
CA GLY A 60 0.09 20.07 -7.30
C GLY A 60 0.81 18.78 -7.69
N LEU A 61 0.21 17.59 -7.43
CA LEU A 61 0.83 16.31 -7.76
C LEU A 61 0.53 15.83 -9.18
N GLY A 62 -0.47 16.41 -9.86
CA GLY A 62 -0.85 16.01 -11.22
C GLY A 62 -1.40 14.58 -11.35
N LEU A 63 -1.86 13.98 -10.23
CA LEU A 63 -2.43 12.63 -10.21
C LEU A 63 -3.96 12.68 -10.06
N PRO A 64 -4.70 11.75 -10.66
CA PRO A 64 -6.10 11.55 -10.32
C PRO A 64 -6.23 11.15 -8.84
N VAL A 65 -7.20 11.77 -8.16
CA VAL A 65 -7.54 11.46 -6.77
C VAL A 65 -8.84 10.66 -6.77
N VAL A 66 -8.80 9.46 -6.21
CA VAL A 66 -9.95 8.57 -6.09
C VAL A 66 -10.34 8.44 -4.61
N ALA A 67 -11.59 8.77 -4.30
CA ALA A 67 -12.13 8.63 -2.95
C ALA A 67 -12.63 7.21 -2.70
N ASP A 68 -12.75 6.82 -1.42
CA ASP A 68 -13.38 5.55 -1.05
C ASP A 68 -14.83 5.52 -1.55
N THR A 69 -15.26 4.37 -2.08
CA THR A 69 -16.58 4.16 -2.65
C THR A 69 -17.59 3.59 -1.64
N ILE A 70 -17.14 3.22 -0.43
CA ILE A 70 -17.98 2.75 0.67
C ILE A 70 -17.89 3.73 1.83
N GLU A 71 -19.03 4.33 2.21
CA GLU A 71 -19.11 5.26 3.31
C GLU A 71 -18.86 4.60 4.69
N GLY A 72 -18.29 5.35 5.61
CA GLY A 72 -18.09 4.92 7.00
C GLY A 72 -17.09 3.79 7.20
N PHE A 73 -16.43 3.34 6.15
CA PHE A 73 -15.40 2.33 6.24
C PHE A 73 -14.02 2.96 6.40
N ALA A 74 -13.44 2.86 7.59
CA ALA A 74 -12.07 3.28 7.83
C ALA A 74 -11.13 2.06 7.74
N GLY A 75 -10.29 2.00 6.71
CA GLY A 75 -9.29 0.95 6.58
C GLY A 75 -8.73 0.81 5.17
N PRO A 76 -7.59 0.13 5.00
CA PRO A 76 -6.90 0.06 3.72
C PRO A 76 -7.69 -0.67 2.63
N LEU A 77 -8.62 -1.59 2.98
CA LEU A 77 -9.45 -2.30 2.00
C LEU A 77 -10.39 -1.39 1.22
N ALA A 78 -10.90 -0.30 1.84
CA ALA A 78 -11.72 0.67 1.12
C ALA A 78 -10.92 1.38 0.03
N GLY A 79 -9.69 1.78 0.34
CA GLY A 79 -8.77 2.37 -0.63
C GLY A 79 -8.35 1.39 -1.75
N VAL A 80 -8.13 0.11 -1.40
CA VAL A 80 -7.87 -0.94 -2.40
C VAL A 80 -9.07 -1.06 -3.34
N LEU A 81 -10.29 -1.13 -2.80
CA LEU A 81 -11.53 -1.22 -3.60
C LEU A 81 -11.71 -0.01 -4.52
N ALA A 82 -11.52 1.21 -4.01
CA ALA A 82 -11.57 2.42 -4.82
C ALA A 82 -10.56 2.40 -5.97
N GLY A 83 -9.35 1.90 -5.69
CA GLY A 83 -8.33 1.67 -6.71
C GLY A 83 -8.73 0.63 -7.76
N LEU A 84 -9.38 -0.47 -7.35
CA LEU A 84 -9.88 -1.49 -8.26
C LEU A 84 -11.04 -0.98 -9.13
N ASP A 85 -11.94 -0.14 -8.58
CA ASP A 85 -12.99 0.52 -9.33
C ASP A 85 -12.39 1.42 -10.42
N TRP A 86 -11.46 2.29 -10.05
CA TRP A 86 -10.76 3.15 -10.99
C TRP A 86 -10.00 2.34 -12.06
N ALA A 87 -9.32 1.27 -11.69
CA ALA A 87 -8.59 0.42 -12.62
C ALA A 87 -9.51 -0.29 -13.62
N ALA A 88 -10.70 -0.72 -13.17
CA ALA A 88 -11.72 -1.31 -14.04
C ALA A 88 -12.20 -0.32 -15.10
N GLU A 89 -12.41 0.96 -14.75
CA GLU A 89 -12.76 2.03 -15.69
C GLU A 89 -11.65 2.29 -16.73
N GLN A 90 -10.38 2.06 -16.35
CA GLN A 90 -9.24 2.18 -17.25
C GLN A 90 -8.98 0.91 -18.08
N GLY A 91 -9.78 -0.16 -17.91
CA GLY A 91 -9.59 -1.45 -18.59
C GLY A 91 -8.34 -2.22 -18.13
N ALA A 92 -7.82 -1.93 -16.94
CA ALA A 92 -6.68 -2.64 -16.38
C ALA A 92 -7.09 -3.95 -15.70
N GLU A 93 -6.18 -4.93 -15.65
CA GLU A 93 -6.43 -6.24 -15.04
C GLU A 93 -6.07 -6.30 -13.55
N ALA A 94 -5.16 -5.42 -13.10
CA ALA A 94 -4.67 -5.41 -11.73
C ALA A 94 -4.15 -4.04 -11.30
N ILE A 95 -4.11 -3.82 -9.97
CA ILE A 95 -3.42 -2.70 -9.35
C ILE A 95 -2.32 -3.17 -8.41
N VAL A 96 -1.33 -2.30 -8.20
CA VAL A 96 -0.39 -2.40 -7.07
C VAL A 96 -0.64 -1.24 -6.13
N THR A 97 -0.73 -1.53 -4.84
CA THR A 97 -0.89 -0.50 -3.80
C THR A 97 0.41 -0.22 -3.06
N ALA A 98 0.56 1.02 -2.59
CA ALA A 98 1.62 1.46 -1.67
C ALA A 98 1.06 2.47 -0.68
N ALA A 99 1.58 2.50 0.55
CA ALA A 99 1.16 3.47 1.57
C ALA A 99 1.90 4.80 1.39
N ALA A 100 1.20 5.94 1.54
CA ALA A 100 1.75 7.29 1.39
C ALA A 100 2.80 7.66 2.45
N ASP A 101 2.86 6.92 3.55
CA ASP A 101 3.74 7.16 4.70
C ASP A 101 4.95 6.21 4.77
N THR A 102 5.22 5.47 3.71
CA THR A 102 6.28 4.46 3.65
C THR A 102 7.25 4.78 2.49
N PRO A 103 8.20 5.73 2.69
CA PRO A 103 8.96 6.31 1.59
C PRO A 103 10.12 5.46 1.06
N PHE A 104 10.41 4.31 1.70
CA PHE A 104 11.62 3.51 1.40
C PHE A 104 11.35 2.16 0.75
N PHE A 105 10.09 1.81 0.45
CA PHE A 105 9.77 0.52 -0.17
C PHE A 105 10.60 0.26 -1.44
N PRO A 106 10.88 -1.01 -1.78
CA PRO A 106 11.82 -1.36 -2.85
C PRO A 106 11.40 -0.86 -4.24
N THR A 107 12.38 -0.45 -5.06
CA THR A 107 12.17 0.00 -6.43
C THR A 107 11.86 -1.15 -7.40
N ASP A 108 11.93 -2.39 -6.94
CA ASP A 108 11.54 -3.62 -7.64
C ASP A 108 10.24 -4.24 -7.10
N LEU A 109 9.46 -3.48 -6.29
CA LEU A 109 8.22 -3.94 -5.64
C LEU A 109 7.28 -4.63 -6.63
N VAL A 110 6.94 -3.94 -7.74
CA VAL A 110 5.97 -4.45 -8.72
C VAL A 110 6.50 -5.70 -9.42
N ALA A 111 7.77 -5.72 -9.78
CA ALA A 111 8.39 -6.88 -10.44
C ALA A 111 8.33 -8.13 -9.53
N ARG A 112 8.64 -7.98 -8.24
CA ARG A 112 8.61 -9.10 -7.28
C ARG A 112 7.20 -9.57 -6.95
N LEU A 113 6.25 -8.65 -6.78
CA LEU A 113 4.84 -9.01 -6.60
C LEU A 113 4.31 -9.77 -7.83
N THR A 114 4.63 -9.30 -9.03
CA THR A 114 4.23 -9.94 -10.29
C THR A 114 4.84 -11.34 -10.45
N ALA A 115 6.12 -11.49 -10.13
CA ALA A 115 6.80 -12.79 -10.17
C ALA A 115 6.18 -13.79 -9.17
N ALA A 116 5.84 -13.34 -7.96
CA ALA A 116 5.17 -14.19 -6.96
C ALA A 116 3.74 -14.61 -7.39
N ALA A 117 3.09 -13.84 -8.26
CA ALA A 117 1.77 -14.14 -8.81
C ALA A 117 1.79 -15.13 -9.98
N GLU A 118 2.96 -15.54 -10.47
CA GLU A 118 3.07 -16.40 -11.66
C GLU A 118 2.28 -17.71 -11.49
N GLY A 119 1.43 -18.01 -12.47
CA GLY A 119 0.56 -19.20 -12.45
C GLY A 119 -0.70 -19.07 -11.59
N GLN A 120 -0.99 -17.90 -10.97
CA GLN A 120 -2.29 -17.66 -10.34
C GLN A 120 -3.32 -17.25 -11.40
N ALA A 121 -4.56 -17.77 -11.27
CA ALA A 121 -5.70 -17.34 -12.08
C ALA A 121 -6.06 -15.85 -11.78
N HIS A 122 -5.96 -15.46 -10.52
CA HIS A 122 -6.15 -14.10 -10.05
C HIS A 122 -4.90 -13.66 -9.29
N PRO A 123 -4.08 -12.74 -9.84
CA PRO A 123 -2.80 -12.34 -9.26
C PRO A 123 -3.01 -11.54 -7.96
N LEU A 124 -3.01 -12.22 -6.83
CA LEU A 124 -3.20 -11.65 -5.49
C LEU A 124 -1.97 -11.95 -4.63
N VAL A 125 -1.20 -10.91 -4.30
CA VAL A 125 0.07 -11.06 -3.58
C VAL A 125 0.25 -9.92 -2.59
N LEU A 126 0.72 -10.22 -1.38
CA LEU A 126 1.15 -9.21 -0.40
C LEU A 126 2.68 -9.21 -0.25
N ALA A 127 3.24 -8.02 -0.04
CA ALA A 127 4.63 -7.88 0.36
C ALA A 127 4.82 -8.37 1.80
N THR A 128 5.95 -9.05 2.06
CA THR A 128 6.33 -9.54 3.38
C THR A 128 7.82 -9.29 3.63
N THR A 129 8.20 -9.16 4.91
CA THR A 129 9.59 -9.15 5.36
C THR A 129 9.82 -10.23 6.43
N PRO A 130 11.04 -10.75 6.60
CA PRO A 130 11.35 -11.65 7.71
C PRO A 130 11.08 -10.96 9.05
N LYS A 131 10.56 -11.69 10.02
CA LYS A 131 10.50 -11.22 11.41
C LYS A 131 11.89 -11.32 12.03
N SER A 132 12.26 -10.30 12.82
CA SER A 132 13.42 -10.41 13.70
C SER A 132 13.26 -11.53 14.74
N GLY A 133 14.35 -12.04 15.29
CA GLY A 133 14.30 -13.06 16.35
C GLY A 133 13.43 -12.64 17.54
N ASP A 134 13.52 -11.37 17.94
CA ASP A 134 12.71 -10.81 19.04
C ASP A 134 11.22 -10.75 18.71
N GLU A 135 10.84 -10.45 17.47
CA GLU A 135 9.44 -10.43 17.02
C GLU A 135 8.86 -11.83 16.95
N VAL A 136 9.66 -12.83 16.54
CA VAL A 136 9.25 -14.24 16.55
C VAL A 136 8.95 -14.69 17.98
N LEU A 137 9.80 -14.34 18.95
CA LEU A 137 9.58 -14.66 20.37
C LEU A 137 8.32 -13.99 20.93
N LYS A 138 8.12 -12.69 20.65
CA LYS A 138 6.92 -11.94 21.08
C LYS A 138 5.63 -12.49 20.47
N SER A 139 5.67 -13.06 19.27
CA SER A 139 4.50 -13.66 18.60
C SER A 139 4.22 -15.11 19.03
N GLY A 140 4.94 -15.64 20.02
CA GLY A 140 4.81 -17.04 20.46
C GLY A 140 5.19 -18.05 19.36
N GLY A 141 6.14 -17.68 18.50
CA GLY A 141 6.60 -18.52 17.38
C GLY A 141 5.64 -18.57 16.18
N LYS A 142 4.56 -17.80 16.20
CA LYS A 142 3.57 -17.76 15.10
C LYS A 142 4.04 -16.84 13.96
N GLY A 143 4.22 -17.43 12.79
CA GLY A 143 4.61 -16.74 11.56
C GLY A 143 6.07 -16.28 11.59
N ARG A 144 6.77 -16.48 10.49
CA ARG A 144 8.17 -16.06 10.32
C ARG A 144 8.32 -14.75 9.57
N VAL A 145 7.20 -14.18 9.11
CA VAL A 145 7.18 -12.96 8.30
C VAL A 145 6.22 -11.91 8.86
N ASN A 146 6.53 -10.66 8.60
CA ASN A 146 5.64 -9.52 8.72
C ASN A 146 4.97 -9.29 7.38
N ARG A 147 3.64 -9.28 7.33
CA ARG A 147 2.86 -8.94 6.14
C ARG A 147 2.64 -7.43 6.11
N HIS A 148 2.80 -6.83 4.92
CA HIS A 148 2.57 -5.40 4.69
C HIS A 148 1.29 -5.20 3.87
N PRO A 149 0.11 -5.19 4.48
CA PRO A 149 -1.18 -5.28 3.78
C PRO A 149 -1.54 -4.08 2.91
N THR A 150 -0.80 -2.99 3.00
CA THR A 150 -0.91 -1.82 2.12
C THR A 150 -0.02 -1.91 0.89
N PHE A 151 0.83 -2.93 0.80
CA PHE A 151 1.72 -3.23 -0.32
C PHE A 151 1.35 -4.56 -0.93
N GLY A 152 0.57 -4.52 -2.00
CA GLY A 152 0.07 -5.74 -2.64
C GLY A 152 -0.26 -5.55 -4.10
N LEU A 153 -0.35 -6.67 -4.82
CA LEU A 153 -0.89 -6.81 -6.16
C LEU A 153 -2.32 -7.37 -6.03
N TRP A 154 -3.28 -6.71 -6.65
CA TRP A 154 -4.71 -6.98 -6.49
C TRP A 154 -5.38 -7.12 -7.85
N PRO A 155 -6.07 -8.24 -8.14
CA PRO A 155 -6.75 -8.45 -9.41
C PRO A 155 -8.10 -7.72 -9.46
N VAL A 156 -8.36 -7.03 -10.55
CA VAL A 156 -9.67 -6.36 -10.79
C VAL A 156 -10.82 -7.38 -10.82
N ALA A 157 -10.54 -8.62 -11.24
CA ALA A 157 -11.53 -9.70 -11.27
C ALA A 157 -12.15 -10.04 -9.90
N LEU A 158 -11.47 -9.74 -8.79
CA LEU A 158 -11.98 -9.93 -7.42
C LEU A 158 -12.62 -8.69 -6.80
N ARG A 159 -12.79 -7.61 -7.57
CA ARG A 159 -13.34 -6.33 -7.10
C ARG A 159 -14.70 -6.47 -6.44
N ASP A 160 -15.64 -7.15 -7.09
CA ASP A 160 -17.03 -7.26 -6.62
C ASP A 160 -17.11 -8.18 -5.38
N ASP A 161 -16.29 -9.21 -5.30
CA ASP A 161 -16.14 -10.04 -4.09
C ASP A 161 -15.59 -9.23 -2.92
N LEU A 162 -14.53 -8.42 -3.16
CA LEU A 162 -13.99 -7.54 -2.13
C LEU A 162 -15.06 -6.55 -1.61
N ARG A 163 -15.86 -5.97 -2.50
CA ARG A 163 -16.97 -5.09 -2.14
C ARG A 163 -17.95 -5.79 -1.21
N ALA A 164 -18.43 -6.97 -1.60
CA ALA A 164 -19.36 -7.76 -0.80
C ALA A 164 -18.77 -8.13 0.57
N ALA A 165 -17.49 -8.50 0.62
CA ALA A 165 -16.80 -8.80 1.86
C ALA A 165 -16.73 -7.57 2.81
N ILE A 166 -16.41 -6.39 2.28
CA ILE A 166 -16.36 -5.15 3.06
C ILE A 166 -17.74 -4.79 3.60
N GLU A 167 -18.78 -4.84 2.76
CA GLU A 167 -20.17 -4.60 3.14
C GLU A 167 -20.66 -5.60 4.18
N GLY A 168 -20.19 -6.87 4.09
CA GLY A 168 -20.40 -7.91 5.09
C GLY A 168 -19.61 -7.72 6.40
N GLY A 169 -18.86 -6.63 6.54
CA GLY A 169 -18.16 -6.27 7.77
C GLY A 169 -16.70 -6.74 7.87
N LEU A 170 -16.14 -7.25 6.79
CA LEU A 170 -14.70 -7.61 6.77
C LEU A 170 -13.84 -6.35 6.94
N ARG A 171 -12.80 -6.44 7.80
CA ARG A 171 -11.88 -5.33 8.11
C ARG A 171 -10.40 -5.71 7.95
N LYS A 172 -10.07 -6.99 8.04
CA LYS A 172 -8.69 -7.47 8.02
C LYS A 172 -8.28 -7.92 6.62
N VAL A 173 -7.36 -7.18 6.00
CA VAL A 173 -6.79 -7.48 4.67
C VAL A 173 -6.35 -8.92 4.56
N VAL A 174 -5.54 -9.38 5.52
CA VAL A 174 -4.94 -10.72 5.50
C VAL A 174 -5.98 -11.86 5.52
N LEU A 175 -7.15 -11.65 6.13
CA LEU A 175 -8.20 -12.67 6.15
C LEU A 175 -8.80 -12.86 4.76
N TRP A 176 -9.05 -11.76 4.05
CA TRP A 176 -9.58 -11.81 2.70
C TRP A 176 -8.57 -12.38 1.70
N THR A 177 -7.32 -11.94 1.78
CA THR A 177 -6.27 -12.46 0.89
C THR A 177 -6.02 -13.95 1.10
N ASP A 178 -6.05 -14.44 2.35
CA ASP A 178 -5.90 -15.87 2.65
C ASP A 178 -7.08 -16.69 2.10
N GLN A 179 -8.33 -16.18 2.14
CA GLN A 179 -9.52 -16.82 1.57
C GLN A 179 -9.42 -16.98 0.04
N HIS A 180 -8.77 -16.04 -0.64
CA HIS A 180 -8.61 -16.05 -2.10
C HIS A 180 -7.27 -16.63 -2.58
N GLY A 181 -6.56 -17.38 -1.72
CA GLY A 181 -5.29 -18.00 -2.09
C GLY A 181 -4.18 -17.01 -2.36
N GLY A 182 -4.22 -15.85 -1.69
CA GLY A 182 -3.18 -14.82 -1.79
C GLY A 182 -1.80 -15.38 -1.46
N ARG A 183 -0.81 -14.97 -2.25
CA ARG A 183 0.59 -15.35 -2.05
C ARG A 183 1.37 -14.25 -1.34
N GLU A 184 2.60 -14.55 -1.01
CA GLU A 184 3.54 -13.65 -0.35
C GLU A 184 4.76 -13.43 -1.24
N ALA A 185 5.20 -12.17 -1.39
CA ALA A 185 6.48 -11.81 -1.97
C ALA A 185 7.41 -11.35 -0.84
N LEU A 186 8.47 -12.10 -0.60
CA LEU A 186 9.42 -11.83 0.48
C LEU A 186 10.43 -10.77 0.04
N PHE A 187 10.61 -9.74 0.86
CA PHE A 187 11.61 -8.67 0.70
C PHE A 187 12.62 -8.70 1.85
N GLU A 188 13.87 -8.33 1.57
CA GLU A 188 14.89 -8.23 2.60
C GLU A 188 14.58 -7.08 3.58
N ALA A 189 14.87 -7.30 4.87
CA ALA A 189 14.69 -6.31 5.93
C ALA A 189 16.02 -5.70 6.41
N GLU A 190 17.13 -6.06 5.78
CA GLU A 190 18.45 -5.51 6.08
C GLU A 190 18.87 -4.48 5.02
N PRO A 191 19.54 -3.38 5.41
CA PRO A 191 19.95 -3.00 6.78
C PRO A 191 18.83 -2.41 7.63
N PHE A 192 17.63 -2.21 7.09
CA PHE A 192 16.41 -1.78 7.78
C PHE A 192 15.16 -2.27 7.03
N ASP A 193 14.02 -2.35 7.72
CA ASP A 193 12.74 -2.71 7.10
C ASP A 193 12.34 -1.66 6.04
N PRO A 194 12.32 -2.01 4.74
CA PRO A 194 11.97 -1.08 3.68
C PRO A 194 10.50 -0.63 3.72
N PHE A 195 9.64 -1.35 4.44
CA PHE A 195 8.24 -0.98 4.65
C PHE A 195 8.02 -0.21 5.97
N PHE A 196 9.06 0.42 6.47
CA PHE A 196 9.02 1.28 7.65
C PHE A 196 8.07 2.46 7.45
N ASN A 197 7.04 2.57 8.30
CA ASN A 197 6.05 3.64 8.28
C ASN A 197 6.50 4.84 9.12
N VAL A 198 6.37 6.03 8.57
CA VAL A 198 6.61 7.29 9.30
C VAL A 198 5.31 7.71 10.00
N ASN A 199 5.13 7.35 11.27
CA ASN A 199 3.90 7.57 12.04
C ASN A 199 4.02 8.63 13.14
N THR A 200 5.24 8.89 13.62
CA THR A 200 5.56 9.78 14.74
C THR A 200 6.70 10.73 14.36
N PRO A 201 6.94 11.81 15.12
CA PRO A 201 8.11 12.67 14.94
C PRO A 201 9.44 11.89 15.07
N GLU A 202 9.49 10.89 15.95
CA GLU A 202 10.65 10.01 16.12
C GLU A 202 10.90 9.16 14.87
N ASP A 203 9.82 8.65 14.23
CA ASP A 203 9.93 7.93 12.95
C ASP A 203 10.46 8.84 11.85
N LEU A 204 10.01 10.11 11.82
CA LEU A 204 10.50 11.09 10.86
C LEU A 204 11.99 11.37 11.04
N ALA A 205 12.43 11.58 12.27
CA ALA A 205 13.86 11.77 12.58
C ALA A 205 14.70 10.53 12.19
N ARG A 206 14.18 9.32 12.42
CA ARG A 206 14.80 8.07 11.97
C ARG A 206 14.86 8.00 10.45
N ALA A 207 13.77 8.36 9.76
CA ALA A 207 13.73 8.40 8.29
C ALA A 207 14.74 9.40 7.71
N GLU A 208 14.93 10.57 8.34
CA GLU A 208 15.95 11.55 7.95
C GLU A 208 17.37 11.00 8.11
N ALA A 209 17.62 10.20 9.14
CA ALA A 209 18.92 9.56 9.33
C ALA A 209 19.22 8.51 8.23
N LEU A 210 18.19 7.83 7.71
CA LEU A 210 18.32 6.86 6.61
C LEU A 210 18.58 7.49 5.23
N LEU A 211 18.40 8.82 5.09
CA LEU A 211 18.70 9.55 3.84
C LEU A 211 20.17 10.00 3.73
N ARG A 212 20.94 9.88 4.82
CA ARG A 212 22.35 10.33 4.88
C ARG A 212 23.30 9.21 4.51
#